data_221e8e71650a2dc211e26323c68adf9f
#
_entry.id   221e8e71650a2dc211e26323c68adf9f
#
_cell.length_a   1.000
_cell.length_b   1.000
_cell.length_c   1.000
_cell.angle_alpha   90.00
_cell.angle_beta   90.00
_cell.angle_gamma   90.00
#
_symmetry.space_group_name_H-M   'P 1'
#
loop_
_entity.id
_entity.type
_entity.pdbx_description
1 polymer ?
#
loop_
_entity_poly.entity_id
_entity_poly.type
_entity_poly.pdbx_seq_one_letter_code
_entity_poly.pdbx_strand_id
1 'polypeptide(L)'
;MTGKTSSMTGKSIKILINNVPMTSENDLKAIAANKIKKVEYYEDPPIRYGDVGILMNIITKPLDTGYTTGFDVSSALTTGFSDDNVYFKYNKGNHQFSFDYNINVRNYRDWIEDNQYSFTLDDQQAVYNYHLHKRFGYTDNKLNLKYAYSKPDNVTFQVTFSPELSHKFNRGNSEVATQGNEAWQDGFGNTKDIVDYVKPAVDLYLSKQFAHKQTLDVDVLGSYFNTRQQMLNRQWTSDKDSILTDDDMHSRSHIYSLIGEADYTKEWEQGELSAGVYTWNKWSDYNVRNILSGYEPSKYSSCIKINTVYAQYQNHIGKFTYRIGVKSTWRTQSYQDLTYNNNYIHPLLYLSYKLKNGSLQLLSSSGTNYPAISTLSENMTIVIPGLMKQGNPNVKATMEWGPIFRYTYNDAMLYLQVALYGIYNDKVITPYYYWTTVNDKRSIVSTYENGSFYWRYGTGYYLQFKPFKNEILKLMVGGGFEREVISNSYGRHYYWWSPFKYGINFRKGNWGASYQGNIPSKMAVLDYRKADEPKSEFSAFYQKGAWRFSFYGMWMFAPAKYESRSFDNPIMNQTEQHIIKDNRRMLMLGVSYNFFSGKKKNIRKNINNYDSDAGAFK
;
A
#
# COMPACT_ATOMS: atom_id res chain seq x y z
N MET A 1 6.54 12.29 7.96
CA MET A 1 7.07 11.26 7.05
C MET A 1 6.57 9.91 7.51
N THR A 2 5.52 9.45 6.93
CA THR A 2 5.11 8.06 7.02
C THR A 2 5.93 7.28 6.01
N GLY A 3 7.20 7.02 6.33
CA GLY A 3 7.94 6.03 5.59
C GLY A 3 7.25 4.70 5.80
N LYS A 4 6.43 4.24 4.85
CA LYS A 4 6.06 2.84 4.79
C LYS A 4 7.37 2.08 4.65
N THR A 5 7.93 1.67 5.78
CA THR A 5 9.07 0.77 5.81
C THR A 5 8.59 -0.54 5.22
N SER A 6 8.94 -0.81 3.98
CA SER A 6 8.72 -2.11 3.36
C SER A 6 9.91 -3.02 3.65
N SER A 7 9.67 -4.30 3.84
CA SER A 7 10.72 -5.32 3.85
C SER A 7 11.40 -5.40 2.47
N MET A 8 12.53 -6.07 2.36
CA MET A 8 13.22 -6.32 1.08
C MET A 8 12.32 -7.02 0.04
N THR A 9 11.30 -7.73 0.47
CA THR A 9 10.32 -8.42 -0.39
C THR A 9 9.15 -7.53 -0.82
N GLY A 10 9.15 -6.23 -0.47
CA GLY A 10 8.04 -5.33 -0.73
C GLY A 10 6.84 -5.47 0.23
N LYS A 11 6.87 -6.45 1.15
CA LYS A 11 5.83 -6.66 2.15
C LYS A 11 5.92 -5.64 3.27
N SER A 12 4.79 -5.32 3.89
CA SER A 12 4.68 -4.34 4.97
C SER A 12 5.38 -4.79 6.25
N ILE A 13 5.83 -3.83 7.07
CA ILE A 13 6.29 -4.07 8.43
C ILE A 13 5.12 -3.82 9.38
N LYS A 14 4.84 -4.78 10.26
CA LYS A 14 3.83 -4.65 11.31
C LYS A 14 4.52 -4.46 12.65
N ILE A 15 4.15 -3.41 13.38
CA ILE A 15 4.71 -3.14 14.71
C ILE A 15 3.64 -3.45 15.75
N LEU A 16 4.04 -4.26 16.74
CA LEU A 16 3.24 -4.54 17.92
C LEU A 16 3.84 -3.82 19.13
N ILE A 17 3.00 -3.51 20.09
CA ILE A 17 3.43 -3.08 21.42
C ILE A 17 2.66 -3.91 22.43
N ASN A 18 3.37 -4.71 23.24
CA ASN A 18 2.81 -5.70 24.15
C ASN A 18 1.87 -6.70 23.44
N ASN A 19 2.34 -7.30 22.36
CA ASN A 19 1.66 -8.27 21.51
C ASN A 19 0.48 -7.71 20.66
N VAL A 20 0.35 -6.39 20.53
CA VAL A 20 -0.82 -5.76 19.92
C VAL A 20 -0.40 -4.85 18.76
N PRO A 21 -1.01 -4.94 17.57
CA PRO A 21 -0.72 -4.09 16.46
C PRO A 21 -0.88 -2.61 16.78
N MET A 22 0.06 -1.83 16.30
CA MET A 22 0.06 -0.38 16.38
C MET A 22 -1.07 0.19 15.52
N THR A 23 -1.88 1.08 16.07
CA THR A 23 -2.98 1.71 15.33
C THR A 23 -2.55 3.03 14.67
N SER A 24 -1.53 3.68 15.23
CA SER A 24 -0.90 4.87 14.64
C SER A 24 0.58 4.93 15.03
N GLU A 25 1.39 5.68 14.29
CA GLU A 25 2.80 5.90 14.62
C GLU A 25 2.99 6.59 15.98
N ASN A 26 1.98 7.30 16.44
CA ASN A 26 1.99 7.95 17.75
C ASN A 26 1.97 6.96 18.90
N ASP A 27 1.50 5.76 18.66
CA ASP A 27 1.61 4.69 19.64
C ASP A 27 3.06 4.36 19.96
N LEU A 28 3.93 4.43 18.96
CA LEU A 28 5.37 4.24 19.13
C LEU A 28 6.03 5.47 19.76
N LYS A 29 5.69 6.68 19.28
CA LYS A 29 6.18 7.96 19.82
C LYS A 29 5.81 8.12 21.30
N ALA A 30 4.67 7.58 21.70
CA ALA A 30 4.21 7.58 23.10
C ALA A 30 5.01 6.67 24.05
N ILE A 31 5.95 5.87 23.56
CA ILE A 31 6.77 4.98 24.41
C ILE A 31 8.14 5.63 24.68
N ALA A 32 8.39 6.00 25.93
CA ALA A 32 9.72 6.42 26.33
C ALA A 32 10.68 5.23 26.29
N ALA A 33 11.90 5.40 25.76
CA ALA A 33 12.86 4.32 25.57
C ALA A 33 13.21 3.56 26.88
N ASN A 34 13.27 4.26 28.03
CA ASN A 34 13.53 3.66 29.34
C ASN A 34 12.37 2.79 29.88
N LYS A 35 11.21 2.81 29.23
CA LYS A 35 10.02 2.01 29.56
C LYS A 35 9.90 0.75 28.71
N ILE A 36 10.74 0.59 27.73
CA ILE A 36 10.82 -0.65 26.95
C ILE A 36 11.49 -1.72 27.82
N LYS A 37 10.82 -2.87 27.95
CA LYS A 37 11.38 -4.05 28.62
C LYS A 37 12.21 -4.88 27.65
N LYS A 38 11.69 -5.14 26.46
CA LYS A 38 12.36 -5.84 25.35
C LYS A 38 11.68 -5.52 24.03
N VAL A 39 12.36 -5.77 22.94
CA VAL A 39 11.81 -5.77 21.58
C VAL A 39 11.98 -7.16 21.00
N GLU A 40 10.89 -7.77 20.60
CA GLU A 40 10.86 -9.04 19.89
C GLU A 40 10.76 -8.74 18.41
N TYR A 41 11.57 -9.40 17.61
CA TYR A 41 11.67 -9.19 16.17
C TYR A 41 11.43 -10.51 15.45
N TYR A 42 10.43 -10.52 14.55
CA TYR A 42 10.07 -11.67 13.74
C TYR A 42 10.23 -11.30 12.28
N GLU A 43 11.17 -11.91 11.59
CA GLU A 43 11.39 -11.72 10.16
C GLU A 43 10.34 -12.43 9.31
N ASP A 44 9.56 -13.29 9.94
CA ASP A 44 8.49 -14.05 9.32
C ASP A 44 7.36 -14.27 10.33
N PRO A 45 6.40 -13.35 10.34
CA PRO A 45 5.31 -13.35 11.31
C PRO A 45 4.36 -14.55 11.14
N PRO A 46 3.72 -15.02 12.21
CA PRO A 46 2.61 -15.98 12.13
C PRO A 46 1.50 -15.52 11.18
N ILE A 47 0.78 -16.47 10.56
CA ILE A 47 -0.30 -16.22 9.59
C ILE A 47 -1.37 -15.28 10.17
N ARG A 48 -1.66 -15.37 11.46
CA ARG A 48 -2.62 -14.49 12.18
C ARG A 48 -2.35 -12.99 12.03
N TYR A 49 -1.13 -12.60 11.69
CA TYR A 49 -0.79 -11.20 11.47
C TYR A 49 -0.94 -10.75 10.01
N GLY A 50 -1.48 -11.63 9.16
CA GLY A 50 -1.68 -11.39 7.73
C GLY A 50 -0.40 -11.51 6.92
N ASP A 51 -0.41 -11.02 5.69
CA ASP A 51 0.73 -11.05 4.78
C ASP A 51 1.69 -9.88 5.06
N VAL A 52 2.42 -9.97 6.18
CA VAL A 52 3.44 -8.99 6.57
C VAL A 52 4.83 -9.62 6.51
N GLY A 53 5.85 -8.85 6.07
CA GLY A 53 7.21 -9.37 5.91
C GLY A 53 8.03 -9.35 7.20
N ILE A 54 7.70 -8.44 8.13
CA ILE A 54 8.40 -8.26 9.40
C ILE A 54 7.39 -7.91 10.48
N LEU A 55 7.56 -8.51 11.64
CA LEU A 55 6.81 -8.16 12.85
C LEU A 55 7.79 -7.72 13.94
N MET A 56 7.58 -6.55 14.50
CA MET A 56 8.34 -6.03 15.63
C MET A 56 7.40 -5.87 16.83
N ASN A 57 7.67 -6.55 17.94
CA ASN A 57 6.86 -6.47 19.14
C ASN A 57 7.64 -5.78 20.27
N ILE A 58 7.18 -4.62 20.68
CA ILE A 58 7.79 -3.81 21.75
C ILE A 58 7.06 -4.12 23.06
N ILE A 59 7.73 -4.82 23.96
CA ILE A 59 7.20 -5.12 25.30
C ILE A 59 7.58 -4.00 26.27
N THR A 60 6.60 -3.41 26.93
CA THR A 60 6.79 -2.33 27.89
C THR A 60 6.64 -2.81 29.34
N LYS A 61 7.20 -2.07 30.30
CA LYS A 61 6.97 -2.29 31.74
C LYS A 61 5.53 -1.92 32.12
N PRO A 62 4.83 -2.66 32.97
CA PRO A 62 3.44 -2.38 33.35
C PRO A 62 3.30 -1.09 34.19
N LEU A 63 2.14 -0.39 34.03
CA LEU A 63 1.90 0.92 34.65
C LEU A 63 0.38 1.15 34.89
N ASP A 64 0.00 1.79 36.01
CA ASP A 64 -1.38 1.81 36.50
C ASP A 64 -2.21 3.08 36.23
N THR A 65 -1.60 4.28 36.26
CA THR A 65 -2.36 5.53 36.02
C THR A 65 -1.46 6.60 35.41
N GLY A 66 -1.99 7.34 34.44
CA GLY A 66 -1.29 8.44 33.79
C GLY A 66 -1.93 8.90 32.51
N TYR A 67 -1.40 9.98 31.95
CA TYR A 67 -1.81 10.47 30.64
C TYR A 67 -0.61 10.78 29.74
N THR A 68 -0.83 10.71 28.47
CA THR A 68 0.12 11.11 27.43
C THR A 68 -0.60 12.04 26.47
N THR A 69 -0.01 13.16 26.18
CA THR A 69 -0.52 14.10 25.15
C THR A 69 0.62 14.59 24.30
N GLY A 70 0.32 14.94 23.07
CA GLY A 70 1.33 15.49 22.19
C GLY A 70 0.77 15.87 20.84
N PHE A 71 1.63 16.51 20.08
CA PHE A 71 1.40 16.83 18.67
C PHE A 71 2.68 16.63 17.87
N ASP A 72 2.50 16.46 16.58
CA ASP A 72 3.57 16.37 15.59
C ASP A 72 3.09 17.14 14.35
N VAL A 73 3.75 18.23 14.04
CA VAL A 73 3.42 19.10 12.91
C VAL A 73 4.62 19.15 12.00
N SER A 74 4.44 18.83 10.72
CA SER A 74 5.51 18.86 9.72
C SER A 74 4.99 19.48 8.43
N SER A 75 5.47 20.66 8.10
CA SER A 75 5.01 21.40 6.92
C SER A 75 6.14 21.81 6.01
N ALA A 76 5.93 21.72 4.71
CA ALA A 76 6.88 22.24 3.72
C ALA A 76 6.79 23.76 3.64
N LEU A 77 7.95 24.38 3.40
CA LEU A 77 8.10 25.82 3.20
C LEU A 77 7.92 26.21 1.73
N THR A 78 8.08 25.26 0.83
CA THR A 78 8.21 25.51 -0.62
C THR A 78 7.02 25.01 -1.43
N THR A 79 6.18 24.15 -0.85
CA THR A 79 5.02 23.55 -1.52
C THR A 79 3.90 23.24 -0.51
N GLY A 80 2.71 22.96 -1.00
CA GLY A 80 1.58 22.52 -0.17
C GLY A 80 1.74 21.08 0.28
N PHE A 81 2.52 20.86 1.33
CA PHE A 81 2.77 19.55 1.93
C PHE A 81 2.77 19.69 3.46
N SER A 82 1.85 19.00 4.13
CA SER A 82 1.79 18.96 5.60
C SER A 82 1.30 17.60 6.07
N ASP A 83 1.92 17.10 7.14
CA ASP A 83 1.52 15.90 7.86
C ASP A 83 1.45 16.26 9.35
N ASP A 84 0.25 16.38 9.89
CA ASP A 84 0.03 16.87 11.22
C ASP A 84 -0.78 15.88 12.04
N ASN A 85 -0.46 15.80 13.32
CA ASN A 85 -1.13 14.90 14.24
C ASN A 85 -1.23 15.52 15.64
N VAL A 86 -2.35 15.24 16.31
CA VAL A 86 -2.58 15.55 17.73
C VAL A 86 -3.14 14.32 18.41
N TYR A 87 -2.63 13.98 19.59
CA TYR A 87 -3.10 12.82 20.32
C TYR A 87 -3.17 13.04 21.83
N PHE A 88 -4.10 12.32 22.44
CA PHE A 88 -4.28 12.25 23.90
C PHE A 88 -4.61 10.82 24.31
N LYS A 89 -3.99 10.33 25.40
CA LYS A 89 -4.27 9.03 26.02
C LYS A 89 -4.35 9.19 27.52
N TYR A 90 -5.37 8.61 28.10
CA TYR A 90 -5.58 8.58 29.53
C TYR A 90 -5.77 7.14 29.99
N ASN A 91 -5.01 6.75 31.01
CA ASN A 91 -5.06 5.42 31.65
C ASN A 91 -5.46 5.58 33.11
N LYS A 92 -6.44 4.78 33.55
CA LYS A 92 -6.82 4.66 34.95
C LYS A 92 -7.14 3.20 35.29
N GLY A 93 -6.28 2.57 36.12
CA GLY A 93 -6.42 1.15 36.42
C GLY A 93 -6.42 0.29 35.15
N ASN A 94 -7.48 -0.44 34.91
CA ASN A 94 -7.65 -1.31 33.76
C ASN A 94 -8.23 -0.63 32.53
N HIS A 95 -8.55 0.65 32.60
CA HIS A 95 -9.21 1.42 31.54
C HIS A 95 -8.22 2.31 30.79
N GLN A 96 -8.44 2.46 29.50
CA GLN A 96 -7.72 3.39 28.63
C GLN A 96 -8.71 4.11 27.71
N PHE A 97 -8.57 5.44 27.64
CA PHE A 97 -9.22 6.27 26.65
C PHE A 97 -8.15 6.89 25.75
N SER A 98 -8.36 6.93 24.45
CA SER A 98 -7.47 7.64 23.55
C SER A 98 -8.23 8.37 22.47
N PHE A 99 -7.67 9.51 22.13
CA PHE A 99 -8.03 10.36 21.01
C PHE A 99 -6.78 10.53 20.15
N ASP A 100 -6.94 10.42 18.83
CA ASP A 100 -5.87 10.60 17.86
C ASP A 100 -6.48 11.22 16.61
N TYR A 101 -5.98 12.39 16.20
CA TYR A 101 -6.44 13.08 15.00
C TYR A 101 -5.26 13.35 14.08
N ASN A 102 -5.39 12.92 12.83
CA ASN A 102 -4.40 13.10 11.79
C ASN A 102 -4.99 13.91 10.65
N ILE A 103 -4.21 14.84 10.12
CA ILE A 103 -4.50 15.55 8.89
C ILE A 103 -3.29 15.49 7.96
N ASN A 104 -3.52 15.09 6.70
CA ASN A 104 -2.50 15.10 5.67
C ASN A 104 -2.97 16.00 4.52
N VAL A 105 -2.14 16.95 4.14
CA VAL A 105 -2.44 17.90 3.07
C VAL A 105 -1.38 17.81 1.99
N ARG A 106 -1.82 17.73 0.74
CA ARG A 106 -0.98 17.90 -0.45
C ARG A 106 -1.66 18.88 -1.39
N ASN A 107 -0.87 19.78 -2.00
CA ASN A 107 -1.39 20.76 -2.95
C ASN A 107 -0.25 21.18 -3.90
N TYR A 108 -0.02 20.35 -4.92
CA TYR A 108 0.97 20.59 -5.94
C TYR A 108 0.36 21.40 -7.09
N ARG A 109 1.03 22.46 -7.52
CA ARG A 109 0.55 23.40 -8.54
C ARG A 109 1.19 23.18 -9.90
N ASP A 110 2.36 22.56 -9.91
CA ASP A 110 3.18 22.35 -11.11
C ASP A 110 3.54 20.86 -11.27
N TRP A 111 2.57 20.11 -11.75
CA TRP A 111 2.72 18.71 -12.14
C TRP A 111 2.58 18.58 -13.64
N ILE A 112 3.62 18.08 -14.29
CA ILE A 112 3.65 17.81 -15.73
C ILE A 112 3.50 16.31 -15.94
N GLU A 113 2.68 15.98 -16.92
CA GLU A 113 2.49 14.63 -17.40
C GLU A 113 2.60 14.62 -18.91
N ASP A 114 3.54 13.84 -19.42
CA ASP A 114 3.76 13.62 -20.85
C ASP A 114 3.39 12.17 -21.17
N ASN A 115 2.39 11.99 -22.04
CA ASN A 115 1.95 10.71 -22.52
C ASN A 115 2.12 10.67 -24.05
N GLN A 116 2.75 9.60 -24.52
CA GLN A 116 2.82 9.29 -25.94
C GLN A 116 2.18 7.92 -26.18
N TYR A 117 1.18 7.91 -27.03
CA TYR A 117 0.55 6.69 -27.55
C TYR A 117 0.98 6.50 -29.00
N SER A 118 1.52 5.33 -29.31
CA SER A 118 1.90 4.94 -30.67
C SER A 118 1.03 3.76 -31.09
N PHE A 119 0.32 3.92 -32.21
CA PHE A 119 -0.62 2.94 -32.72
C PHE A 119 -0.15 2.41 -34.06
N THR A 120 -0.36 1.14 -34.32
CA THR A 120 -0.20 0.55 -35.66
C THR A 120 -1.58 0.38 -36.26
N LEU A 121 -1.90 1.18 -37.27
CA LEU A 121 -3.17 1.21 -37.97
C LEU A 121 -2.92 0.95 -39.48
N ASP A 122 -3.41 -0.19 -40.01
CA ASP A 122 -3.26 -0.58 -41.40
C ASP A 122 -1.80 -0.45 -41.91
N ASP A 123 -0.83 -0.98 -41.14
CA ASP A 123 0.61 -0.92 -41.34
C ASP A 123 1.23 0.49 -41.28
N GLN A 124 0.44 1.51 -40.94
CA GLN A 124 0.93 2.87 -40.71
C GLN A 124 1.05 3.14 -39.20
N GLN A 125 2.08 3.86 -38.81
CA GLN A 125 2.24 4.31 -37.44
C GLN A 125 1.58 5.66 -37.23
N ALA A 126 0.66 5.72 -36.27
CA ALA A 126 0.05 6.95 -35.79
C ALA A 126 0.50 7.23 -34.36
N VAL A 127 0.79 8.49 -34.07
CA VAL A 127 1.27 8.93 -32.75
C VAL A 127 0.34 10.01 -32.21
N TYR A 128 -0.01 9.85 -30.95
CA TYR A 128 -0.79 10.79 -30.17
C TYR A 128 0.02 11.23 -28.94
N ASN A 129 0.50 12.47 -28.95
CA ASN A 129 1.23 13.07 -27.85
C ASN A 129 0.26 13.92 -27.01
N TYR A 130 0.28 13.71 -25.73
CA TYR A 130 -0.58 14.37 -24.75
C TYR A 130 0.27 14.98 -23.65
N HIS A 131 0.39 16.30 -23.66
CA HIS A 131 1.09 17.07 -22.65
C HIS A 131 0.08 17.69 -21.70
N LEU A 132 0.10 17.31 -20.42
CA LEU A 132 -0.82 17.78 -19.40
C LEU A 132 -0.08 18.54 -18.31
N HIS A 133 -0.44 19.79 -18.12
CA HIS A 133 -0.04 20.58 -16.96
C HIS A 133 -1.19 20.61 -15.95
N LYS A 134 -0.96 20.05 -14.76
CA LYS A 134 -2.01 19.86 -13.79
C LYS A 134 -1.67 20.32 -12.38
N ARG A 135 -2.72 20.61 -11.65
CA ARG A 135 -2.72 20.80 -10.21
C ARG A 135 -3.32 19.58 -9.54
N PHE A 136 -2.59 19.02 -8.59
CA PHE A 136 -3.01 17.86 -7.83
C PHE A 136 -2.98 18.16 -6.33
N GLY A 137 -3.97 17.67 -5.60
CA GLY A 137 -3.95 17.75 -4.16
C GLY A 137 -4.94 16.84 -3.47
N TYR A 138 -4.76 16.73 -2.16
CA TYR A 138 -5.72 16.08 -1.27
C TYR A 138 -5.63 16.62 0.15
N THR A 139 -6.72 16.44 0.87
CA THR A 139 -6.80 16.62 2.32
C THR A 139 -7.47 15.39 2.91
N ASP A 140 -6.70 14.61 3.67
CA ASP A 140 -7.20 13.44 4.38
C ASP A 140 -7.26 13.76 5.88
N ASN A 141 -8.44 13.60 6.48
CA ASN A 141 -8.70 13.80 7.89
C ASN A 141 -9.12 12.49 8.51
N LYS A 142 -8.45 12.05 9.56
CA LYS A 142 -8.76 10.81 10.27
C LYS A 142 -8.79 11.03 11.77
N LEU A 143 -9.92 10.73 12.38
CA LEU A 143 -10.11 10.70 13.84
C LEU A 143 -10.13 9.24 14.30
N ASN A 144 -9.48 8.94 15.44
CA ASN A 144 -9.62 7.68 16.14
C ASN A 144 -10.00 7.95 17.59
N LEU A 145 -11.17 7.49 17.99
CA LEU A 145 -11.63 7.48 19.37
C LEU A 145 -11.63 6.04 19.86
N LYS A 146 -10.87 5.77 20.91
CA LYS A 146 -10.72 4.41 21.45
C LYS A 146 -10.99 4.35 22.94
N TYR A 147 -11.79 3.37 23.31
CA TYR A 147 -11.87 2.89 24.68
C TYR A 147 -11.36 1.46 24.75
N ALA A 148 -10.54 1.15 25.76
CA ALA A 148 -10.09 -0.19 26.01
C ALA A 148 -10.09 -0.51 27.51
N TYR A 149 -10.44 -1.75 27.82
CA TYR A 149 -10.35 -2.36 29.14
C TYR A 149 -9.43 -3.58 29.05
N SER A 150 -8.49 -3.72 29.98
CA SER A 150 -7.61 -4.88 30.03
C SER A 150 -7.30 -5.29 31.47
N LYS A 151 -7.73 -6.48 31.83
CA LYS A 151 -7.29 -7.18 33.01
C LYS A 151 -6.17 -8.13 32.60
N PRO A 152 -4.93 -7.94 33.08
CA PRO A 152 -3.80 -8.80 32.73
C PRO A 152 -4.11 -10.27 32.90
N ASP A 153 -3.60 -11.12 32.04
CA ASP A 153 -3.72 -12.58 32.03
C ASP A 153 -5.18 -13.10 32.08
N ASN A 154 -6.16 -12.26 31.65
CA ASN A 154 -7.57 -12.64 31.67
C ASN A 154 -8.31 -12.16 30.42
N VAL A 155 -8.59 -10.85 30.32
CA VAL A 155 -9.43 -10.30 29.25
C VAL A 155 -8.97 -8.92 28.81
N THR A 156 -8.99 -8.70 27.51
CA THR A 156 -8.86 -7.37 26.90
C THR A 156 -10.06 -7.14 26.00
N PHE A 157 -10.72 -6.00 26.16
CA PHE A 157 -11.81 -5.53 25.31
C PHE A 157 -11.45 -4.15 24.77
N GLN A 158 -11.75 -3.88 23.50
CA GLN A 158 -11.50 -2.58 22.88
C GLN A 158 -12.64 -2.23 21.91
N VAL A 159 -13.03 -0.97 21.93
CA VAL A 159 -13.91 -0.35 20.93
C VAL A 159 -13.16 0.82 20.32
N THR A 160 -13.16 0.92 19.00
CA THR A 160 -12.59 2.05 18.27
C THR A 160 -13.60 2.58 17.27
N PHE A 161 -13.84 3.90 17.29
CA PHE A 161 -14.58 4.61 16.28
C PHE A 161 -13.62 5.45 15.45
N SER A 162 -13.59 5.22 14.12
CA SER A 162 -12.60 5.82 13.21
C SER A 162 -13.26 6.44 11.99
N PRO A 163 -13.82 7.66 12.09
CA PRO A 163 -14.28 8.40 10.92
C PRO A 163 -13.10 8.96 10.13
N GLU A 164 -13.21 8.87 8.80
CA GLU A 164 -12.25 9.41 7.84
C GLU A 164 -12.98 10.25 6.81
N LEU A 165 -12.44 11.43 6.49
CA LEU A 165 -12.95 12.37 5.50
C LEU A 165 -11.82 12.65 4.51
N SER A 166 -12.06 12.50 3.22
CA SER A 166 -11.06 12.77 2.18
C SER A 166 -11.65 13.62 1.08
N HIS A 167 -10.88 14.62 0.66
CA HIS A 167 -11.09 15.38 -0.55
C HIS A 167 -9.84 15.29 -1.41
N LYS A 168 -9.99 14.84 -2.66
CA LYS A 168 -8.89 14.72 -3.64
C LYS A 168 -9.27 15.42 -4.91
N PHE A 169 -8.34 16.13 -5.49
CA PHE A 169 -8.54 16.77 -6.79
C PHE A 169 -7.33 16.62 -7.69
N ASN A 170 -7.61 16.49 -8.98
CA ASN A 170 -6.66 16.54 -10.07
C ASN A 170 -7.31 17.38 -11.18
N ARG A 171 -6.68 18.47 -11.60
CA ARG A 171 -7.23 19.39 -12.61
C ARG A 171 -6.10 19.87 -13.50
N GLY A 172 -6.32 19.88 -14.81
CA GLY A 172 -5.27 20.32 -15.72
C GLY A 172 -5.77 20.70 -17.08
N ASN A 173 -4.88 21.37 -17.80
CA ASN A 173 -5.05 21.69 -19.22
C ASN A 173 -4.04 20.86 -20.00
N SER A 174 -4.45 20.35 -21.14
CA SER A 174 -3.62 19.55 -22.01
C SER A 174 -3.44 20.18 -23.37
N GLU A 175 -2.31 19.89 -23.98
CA GLU A 175 -2.01 20.12 -25.37
C GLU A 175 -1.86 18.77 -26.05
N VAL A 176 -2.42 18.65 -27.24
CA VAL A 176 -2.43 17.43 -28.05
C VAL A 176 -1.75 17.70 -29.35
N ALA A 177 -0.78 16.84 -29.70
CA ALA A 177 -0.13 16.84 -31.01
C ALA A 177 -0.20 15.44 -31.62
N THR A 178 -0.67 15.35 -32.88
CA THR A 178 -0.95 14.08 -33.56
C THR A 178 -0.17 13.93 -34.84
N GLN A 179 0.14 12.69 -35.24
CA GLN A 179 0.82 12.38 -36.50
C GLN A 179 0.32 11.05 -37.06
N GLY A 180 0.30 10.92 -38.39
CA GLY A 180 0.09 9.65 -39.10
C GLY A 180 -1.36 9.15 -39.14
N ASN A 181 -2.34 9.96 -38.70
CA ASN A 181 -3.76 9.64 -38.83
C ASN A 181 -4.56 10.92 -39.13
N GLU A 182 -5.15 11.01 -40.32
CA GLU A 182 -5.94 12.17 -40.74
C GLU A 182 -7.21 12.40 -39.93
N ALA A 183 -7.72 11.35 -39.24
CA ALA A 183 -8.89 11.47 -38.35
C ALA A 183 -8.55 12.08 -37.00
N TRP A 184 -7.27 12.22 -36.67
CA TRP A 184 -6.81 12.85 -35.44
C TRP A 184 -6.35 14.27 -35.71
N GLN A 185 -6.68 15.16 -34.81
CA GLN A 185 -6.36 16.56 -34.94
C GLN A 185 -5.64 17.05 -33.69
N ASP A 186 -4.70 17.96 -33.90
CA ASP A 186 -4.07 18.69 -32.82
C ASP A 186 -5.10 19.51 -32.07
N GLY A 187 -4.89 19.70 -30.76
CA GLY A 187 -5.89 20.40 -29.97
C GLY A 187 -5.47 20.69 -28.56
N PHE A 188 -6.45 21.13 -27.80
CA PHE A 188 -6.34 21.45 -26.40
C PHE A 188 -7.38 20.67 -25.62
N GLY A 189 -7.11 20.46 -24.34
CA GLY A 189 -8.06 19.79 -23.46
C GLY A 189 -8.08 20.35 -22.05
N ASN A 190 -9.10 19.92 -21.34
CA ASN A 190 -9.25 20.14 -19.91
C ASN A 190 -9.61 18.84 -19.23
N THR A 191 -8.91 18.53 -18.14
CA THR A 191 -9.21 17.36 -17.32
C THR A 191 -9.50 17.76 -15.88
N LYS A 192 -10.39 17.01 -15.26
CA LYS A 192 -10.75 17.16 -13.86
C LYS A 192 -11.11 15.80 -13.29
N ASP A 193 -10.51 15.45 -12.16
CA ASP A 193 -10.90 14.28 -11.35
C ASP A 193 -10.99 14.72 -9.89
N ILE A 194 -12.18 14.68 -9.33
CA ILE A 194 -12.45 15.06 -7.95
C ILE A 194 -13.10 13.87 -7.26
N VAL A 195 -12.53 13.49 -6.11
CA VAL A 195 -13.05 12.41 -5.27
C VAL A 195 -13.25 12.92 -3.86
N ASP A 196 -14.48 12.85 -3.39
CA ASP A 196 -14.86 13.12 -2.01
C ASP A 196 -15.39 11.84 -1.37
N TYR A 197 -14.91 11.48 -0.19
CA TYR A 197 -15.53 10.41 0.56
C TYR A 197 -15.60 10.65 2.06
N VAL A 198 -16.58 10.01 2.67
CA VAL A 198 -16.76 9.90 4.12
C VAL A 198 -16.78 8.43 4.48
N LYS A 199 -15.97 8.04 5.48
CA LYS A 199 -15.85 6.66 5.94
C LYS A 199 -15.91 6.57 7.47
N PRO A 200 -17.07 6.45 8.10
CA PRO A 200 -17.17 5.97 9.48
C PRO A 200 -16.85 4.48 9.56
N ALA A 201 -16.09 4.10 10.59
CA ALA A 201 -15.81 2.71 10.90
C ALA A 201 -15.89 2.47 12.42
N VAL A 202 -16.41 1.32 12.81
CA VAL A 202 -16.45 0.83 14.20
C VAL A 202 -15.78 -0.53 14.27
N ASP A 203 -14.87 -0.67 15.22
CA ASP A 203 -14.04 -1.84 15.42
C ASP A 203 -14.22 -2.32 16.87
N LEU A 204 -14.57 -3.59 17.04
CA LEU A 204 -14.81 -4.27 18.30
C LEU A 204 -13.84 -5.42 18.45
N TYR A 205 -13.02 -5.40 19.49
CA TYR A 205 -12.05 -6.45 19.77
C TYR A 205 -12.22 -7.04 21.16
N LEU A 206 -12.13 -8.36 21.25
CA LEU A 206 -12.12 -9.13 22.49
C LEU A 206 -10.98 -10.14 22.47
N SER A 207 -10.14 -10.14 23.49
CA SER A 207 -9.15 -11.19 23.76
C SER A 207 -9.44 -11.83 25.09
N LYS A 208 -9.55 -13.15 25.14
CA LYS A 208 -9.73 -13.91 26.37
C LYS A 208 -8.60 -14.91 26.53
N GLN A 209 -7.90 -14.80 27.65
CA GLN A 209 -6.91 -15.79 28.05
C GLN A 209 -7.53 -16.82 28.98
N PHE A 210 -7.26 -18.09 28.70
CA PHE A 210 -7.69 -19.25 29.49
C PHE A 210 -6.49 -19.90 30.18
N ALA A 211 -6.78 -20.86 31.08
CA ALA A 211 -5.75 -21.68 31.68
C ALA A 211 -4.87 -22.37 30.62
N HIS A 212 -3.67 -22.79 31.05
CA HIS A 212 -2.73 -23.53 30.20
C HIS A 212 -2.28 -22.80 28.91
N LYS A 213 -2.08 -21.47 28.98
CA LYS A 213 -1.59 -20.61 27.86
C LYS A 213 -2.46 -20.73 26.61
N GLN A 214 -3.75 -20.64 26.77
CA GLN A 214 -4.71 -20.61 25.67
C GLN A 214 -5.24 -19.19 25.52
N THR A 215 -5.39 -18.71 24.29
CA THR A 215 -5.94 -17.38 24.00
C THR A 215 -6.96 -17.50 22.88
N LEU A 216 -8.09 -16.83 23.02
CA LEU A 216 -9.07 -16.60 21.97
C LEU A 216 -9.15 -15.10 21.72
N ASP A 217 -8.87 -14.71 20.49
CA ASP A 217 -9.01 -13.34 19.99
C ASP A 217 -10.19 -13.28 19.02
N VAL A 218 -11.06 -12.29 19.19
CA VAL A 218 -12.18 -12.02 18.28
C VAL A 218 -12.15 -10.56 17.87
N ASP A 219 -12.29 -10.27 16.60
CA ASP A 219 -12.30 -8.93 16.05
C ASP A 219 -13.46 -8.76 15.03
N VAL A 220 -14.21 -7.67 15.15
CA VAL A 220 -15.32 -7.34 14.26
C VAL A 220 -15.21 -5.88 13.85
N LEU A 221 -15.00 -5.64 12.56
CA LEU A 221 -14.92 -4.30 11.96
C LEU A 221 -16.10 -4.08 11.01
N GLY A 222 -16.90 -3.06 11.31
CA GLY A 222 -17.92 -2.54 10.40
C GLY A 222 -17.49 -1.20 9.83
N SER A 223 -17.61 -1.00 8.53
CA SER A 223 -17.35 0.29 7.87
C SER A 223 -18.36 0.61 6.78
N TYR A 224 -18.58 1.91 6.57
CA TYR A 224 -19.42 2.44 5.51
C TYR A 224 -18.64 3.50 4.74
N PHE A 225 -18.69 3.44 3.40
CA PHE A 225 -18.13 4.48 2.53
C PHE A 225 -19.25 5.12 1.72
N ASN A 226 -19.25 6.44 1.68
CA ASN A 226 -20.05 7.23 0.75
C ASN A 226 -19.06 8.06 -0.07
N THR A 227 -18.86 7.65 -1.31
CA THR A 227 -17.91 8.26 -2.23
C THR A 227 -18.64 8.97 -3.36
N ARG A 228 -18.19 10.17 -3.71
CA ARG A 228 -18.61 10.93 -4.89
C ARG A 228 -17.38 11.21 -5.74
N GLN A 229 -17.50 11.00 -7.05
CA GLN A 229 -16.42 11.30 -7.98
C GLN A 229 -16.97 12.01 -9.20
N GLN A 230 -16.23 12.99 -9.70
CA GLN A 230 -16.43 13.62 -10.99
C GLN A 230 -15.16 13.48 -11.80
N MET A 231 -15.26 12.89 -12.99
CA MET A 231 -14.19 12.80 -13.97
C MET A 231 -14.63 13.54 -15.24
N LEU A 232 -13.91 14.61 -15.62
CA LEU A 232 -14.11 15.35 -16.86
C LEU A 232 -12.88 15.13 -17.75
N ASN A 233 -13.11 14.77 -19.00
CA ASN A 233 -12.11 14.78 -20.06
C ASN A 233 -12.73 15.42 -21.32
N ARG A 234 -12.37 16.66 -21.59
CA ARG A 234 -12.88 17.41 -22.73
C ARG A 234 -11.73 17.88 -23.59
N GLN A 235 -11.84 17.66 -24.90
CA GLN A 235 -10.82 18.07 -25.85
C GLN A 235 -11.46 18.76 -27.06
N TRP A 236 -10.77 19.78 -27.57
CA TRP A 236 -11.16 20.57 -28.71
C TRP A 236 -10.05 20.57 -29.76
N THR A 237 -10.41 20.80 -30.99
CA THR A 237 -9.47 21.13 -32.07
C THR A 237 -8.68 22.39 -31.78
N SER A 238 -7.54 22.62 -32.45
CA SER A 238 -6.67 23.77 -32.21
C SER A 238 -7.37 25.10 -32.46
N ASP A 239 -8.30 25.16 -33.42
CA ASP A 239 -9.17 26.31 -33.73
C ASP A 239 -10.34 26.45 -32.74
N LYS A 240 -10.58 25.42 -31.89
CA LYS A 240 -11.71 25.30 -30.93
C LYS A 240 -13.09 25.21 -31.58
N ASP A 241 -13.16 24.96 -32.88
CA ASP A 241 -14.42 24.89 -33.60
C ASP A 241 -15.14 23.56 -33.45
N SER A 242 -14.40 22.50 -33.07
CA SER A 242 -14.96 21.17 -32.91
C SER A 242 -14.52 20.52 -31.59
N ILE A 243 -15.45 19.78 -30.98
CA ILE A 243 -15.19 18.95 -29.79
C ILE A 243 -14.73 17.57 -30.25
N LEU A 244 -13.51 17.18 -29.88
CA LEU A 244 -12.93 15.87 -30.18
C LEU A 244 -13.35 14.81 -29.16
N THR A 245 -13.42 15.19 -27.89
CA THR A 245 -13.85 14.33 -26.79
C THR A 245 -14.62 15.17 -25.78
N ASP A 246 -15.76 14.66 -25.36
CA ASP A 246 -16.55 15.23 -24.28
C ASP A 246 -17.04 14.10 -23.36
N ASP A 247 -16.33 13.90 -22.27
CA ASP A 247 -16.62 12.87 -21.27
C ASP A 247 -16.71 13.52 -19.90
N ASP A 248 -17.90 13.60 -19.32
CA ASP A 248 -18.15 14.11 -17.95
C ASP A 248 -18.89 13.05 -17.15
N MET A 249 -18.12 12.21 -16.49
CA MET A 249 -18.62 11.13 -15.68
C MET A 249 -18.80 11.55 -14.22
N HIS A 250 -20.00 11.36 -13.71
CA HIS A 250 -20.33 11.51 -12.30
C HIS A 250 -20.64 10.15 -11.70
N SER A 251 -19.96 9.79 -10.64
CA SER A 251 -20.26 8.56 -9.91
C SER A 251 -20.55 8.82 -8.44
N ARG A 252 -21.42 8.00 -7.88
CA ARG A 252 -21.68 7.91 -6.46
C ARG A 252 -21.71 6.45 -6.05
N SER A 253 -20.93 6.12 -5.02
CA SER A 253 -20.91 4.77 -4.47
C SER A 253 -21.23 4.74 -2.99
N HIS A 254 -21.97 3.70 -2.58
CA HIS A 254 -22.27 3.34 -1.21
C HIS A 254 -21.71 1.95 -0.95
N ILE A 255 -20.78 1.83 -0.01
CA ILE A 255 -20.13 0.57 0.28
C ILE A 255 -20.28 0.27 1.76
N TYR A 256 -20.81 -0.91 2.06
CA TYR A 256 -20.89 -1.48 3.40
C TYR A 256 -19.91 -2.63 3.49
N SER A 257 -19.13 -2.68 4.55
CA SER A 257 -18.15 -3.74 4.76
C SER A 257 -18.25 -4.25 6.20
N LEU A 258 -18.26 -5.57 6.34
CA LEU A 258 -18.22 -6.26 7.63
C LEU A 258 -17.13 -7.31 7.58
N ILE A 259 -16.14 -7.15 8.46
CA ILE A 259 -15.03 -8.10 8.64
C ILE A 259 -15.19 -8.72 10.02
N GLY A 260 -15.07 -10.04 10.12
CA GLY A 260 -15.05 -10.79 11.36
C GLY A 260 -13.87 -11.76 11.35
N GLU A 261 -13.14 -11.84 12.46
CA GLU A 261 -12.04 -12.78 12.65
C GLU A 261 -12.07 -13.37 14.06
N ALA A 262 -11.85 -14.67 14.17
CA ALA A 262 -11.63 -15.34 15.43
C ALA A 262 -10.39 -16.23 15.32
N ASP A 263 -9.45 -16.04 16.24
CA ASP A 263 -8.18 -16.77 16.31
C ASP A 263 -8.03 -17.44 17.66
N TYR A 264 -7.76 -18.72 17.66
CA TYR A 264 -7.42 -19.50 18.84
C TYR A 264 -5.95 -19.89 18.81
N THR A 265 -5.22 -19.57 19.87
CA THR A 265 -3.81 -19.92 20.07
C THR A 265 -3.62 -20.77 21.31
N LYS A 266 -2.85 -21.84 21.19
CA LYS A 266 -2.38 -22.69 22.28
C LYS A 266 -0.86 -22.74 22.27
N GLU A 267 -0.24 -22.34 23.38
CA GLU A 267 1.23 -22.39 23.53
C GLU A 267 1.66 -23.55 24.44
N TRP A 268 2.78 -24.15 24.12
CA TRP A 268 3.55 -25.11 24.93
C TRP A 268 4.95 -24.55 25.19
N GLU A 269 5.78 -25.30 25.89
CA GLU A 269 7.17 -24.89 26.15
C GLU A 269 7.99 -24.71 24.86
N GLN A 270 7.79 -25.56 23.88
CA GLN A 270 8.57 -25.59 22.64
C GLN A 270 7.76 -25.31 21.38
N GLY A 271 6.46 -25.17 21.49
CA GLY A 271 5.59 -25.02 20.32
C GLY A 271 4.34 -24.19 20.52
N GLU A 272 3.68 -23.87 19.41
CA GLU A 272 2.45 -23.11 19.33
C GLU A 272 1.55 -23.69 18.23
N LEU A 273 0.28 -23.86 18.53
CA LEU A 273 -0.78 -24.10 17.55
C LEU A 273 -1.66 -22.88 17.47
N SER A 274 -1.87 -22.34 16.27
CA SER A 274 -2.86 -21.31 16.00
C SER A 274 -3.85 -21.84 14.96
N ALA A 275 -5.14 -21.59 15.20
CA ALA A 275 -6.22 -21.90 14.25
C ALA A 275 -7.27 -20.80 14.29
N GLY A 276 -7.80 -20.41 13.13
CA GLY A 276 -8.75 -19.31 13.09
C GLY A 276 -9.66 -19.33 11.87
N VAL A 277 -10.65 -18.46 11.96
CA VAL A 277 -11.62 -18.19 10.90
C VAL A 277 -11.65 -16.69 10.62
N TYR A 278 -11.76 -16.34 9.37
CA TYR A 278 -11.89 -14.97 8.89
C TYR A 278 -13.02 -14.88 7.89
N THR A 279 -13.88 -13.88 8.01
CA THR A 279 -14.93 -13.56 7.05
C THR A 279 -14.88 -12.09 6.67
N TRP A 280 -15.03 -11.79 5.40
CA TRP A 280 -15.19 -10.43 4.90
C TRP A 280 -16.36 -10.39 3.93
N ASN A 281 -17.33 -9.56 4.24
CA ASN A 281 -18.49 -9.32 3.41
C ASN A 281 -18.53 -7.84 3.03
N LYS A 282 -18.59 -7.56 1.74
CA LYS A 282 -18.61 -6.21 1.18
C LYS A 282 -19.74 -6.09 0.17
N TRP A 283 -20.62 -5.14 0.39
CA TRP A 283 -21.72 -4.79 -0.50
C TRP A 283 -21.48 -3.40 -1.05
N SER A 284 -21.57 -3.24 -2.35
CA SER A 284 -21.24 -2.00 -3.05
C SER A 284 -22.34 -1.68 -4.06
N ASP A 285 -22.90 -0.49 -3.95
CA ASP A 285 -23.87 0.06 -4.89
C ASP A 285 -23.24 1.25 -5.60
N TYR A 286 -23.30 1.25 -6.92
CA TYR A 286 -22.73 2.27 -7.79
C TYR A 286 -23.81 2.88 -8.65
N ASN A 287 -23.78 4.22 -8.76
CA ASN A 287 -24.59 4.98 -9.70
C ASN A 287 -23.63 5.82 -10.54
N VAL A 288 -23.53 5.51 -11.83
CA VAL A 288 -22.63 6.18 -12.77
C VAL A 288 -23.48 6.87 -13.82
N ARG A 289 -23.19 8.15 -14.05
CA ARG A 289 -23.77 8.96 -15.12
C ARG A 289 -22.63 9.48 -15.98
N ASN A 290 -22.72 9.28 -17.27
CA ASN A 290 -21.95 10.07 -18.22
C ASN A 290 -22.89 11.08 -18.88
N ILE A 291 -22.62 12.37 -18.70
CA ILE A 291 -23.55 13.43 -19.09
C ILE A 291 -23.54 13.69 -20.59
N LEU A 292 -22.44 13.37 -21.27
CA LEU A 292 -22.16 13.92 -22.60
C LEU A 292 -21.95 12.86 -23.69
N SER A 293 -21.68 11.62 -23.34
CA SER A 293 -21.30 10.60 -24.33
C SER A 293 -22.45 9.79 -24.92
N GLY A 294 -23.71 10.11 -24.55
CA GLY A 294 -24.87 9.32 -24.99
C GLY A 294 -24.97 7.93 -24.34
N TYR A 295 -24.13 7.61 -23.35
CA TYR A 295 -24.22 6.38 -22.59
C TYR A 295 -25.33 6.49 -21.56
N GLU A 296 -26.18 5.48 -21.52
CA GLU A 296 -27.24 5.40 -20.49
C GLU A 296 -26.64 5.35 -19.06
N PRO A 297 -27.26 6.03 -18.09
CA PRO A 297 -26.84 5.93 -16.71
C PRO A 297 -26.83 4.48 -16.24
N SER A 298 -25.70 4.03 -15.73
CA SER A 298 -25.57 2.66 -15.23
C SER A 298 -25.68 2.62 -13.72
N LYS A 299 -26.56 1.74 -13.22
CA LYS A 299 -26.63 1.36 -11.80
C LYS A 299 -26.25 -0.09 -11.70
N TYR A 300 -25.32 -0.39 -10.83
CA TYR A 300 -24.92 -1.76 -10.58
C TYR A 300 -24.53 -1.99 -9.13
N SER A 301 -24.75 -3.22 -8.69
CA SER A 301 -24.38 -3.68 -7.37
C SER A 301 -23.30 -4.75 -7.47
N SER A 302 -22.43 -4.80 -6.49
CA SER A 302 -21.42 -5.84 -6.35
C SER A 302 -21.41 -6.35 -4.92
N CYS A 303 -21.29 -7.65 -4.76
CA CYS A 303 -21.13 -8.29 -3.46
C CYS A 303 -19.88 -9.18 -3.47
N ILE A 304 -18.99 -8.98 -2.49
CA ILE A 304 -17.82 -9.82 -2.28
C ILE A 304 -17.97 -10.48 -0.91
N LYS A 305 -17.85 -11.81 -0.88
CA LYS A 305 -17.82 -12.62 0.35
C LYS A 305 -16.55 -13.44 0.35
N ILE A 306 -15.71 -13.28 1.35
CA ILE A 306 -14.49 -14.05 1.55
C ILE A 306 -14.60 -14.75 2.89
N ASN A 307 -14.49 -16.08 2.88
CA ASN A 307 -14.41 -16.87 4.08
C ASN A 307 -13.08 -17.65 4.05
N THR A 308 -12.37 -17.62 5.14
CA THR A 308 -11.07 -18.28 5.27
C THR A 308 -11.03 -19.06 6.55
N VAL A 309 -10.50 -20.26 6.49
CA VAL A 309 -10.08 -21.01 7.67
C VAL A 309 -8.58 -21.27 7.56
N TYR A 310 -7.89 -21.24 8.68
CA TYR A 310 -6.46 -21.53 8.71
C TYR A 310 -6.07 -22.28 9.98
N ALA A 311 -4.99 -23.03 9.86
CA ALA A 311 -4.31 -23.63 10.97
C ALA A 311 -2.81 -23.65 10.72
N GLN A 312 -2.02 -23.45 11.77
CA GLN A 312 -0.57 -23.58 11.71
C GLN A 312 -0.04 -24.15 13.03
N TYR A 313 1.05 -24.88 12.89
CA TYR A 313 1.82 -25.41 14.01
C TYR A 313 3.27 -24.99 13.89
N GLN A 314 3.83 -24.47 14.99
CA GLN A 314 5.24 -24.09 15.10
C GLN A 314 5.88 -24.87 16.26
N ASN A 315 7.14 -25.28 16.07
CA ASN A 315 7.91 -25.89 17.15
C ASN A 315 9.41 -25.57 17.02
N HIS A 316 10.14 -25.74 18.15
CA HIS A 316 11.57 -25.53 18.28
C HIS A 316 12.25 -26.82 18.72
N ILE A 317 13.27 -27.24 17.98
CA ILE A 317 14.12 -28.39 18.32
C ILE A 317 15.58 -27.90 18.34
N GLY A 318 16.07 -27.57 19.51
CA GLY A 318 17.40 -26.99 19.68
C GLY A 318 17.54 -25.64 18.94
N LYS A 319 18.39 -25.60 17.90
CA LYS A 319 18.61 -24.42 17.05
C LYS A 319 17.67 -24.34 15.85
N PHE A 320 16.86 -25.36 15.66
CA PHE A 320 15.97 -25.46 14.51
C PHE A 320 14.54 -25.09 14.90
N THR A 321 13.92 -24.21 14.11
CA THR A 321 12.52 -23.83 14.20
C THR A 321 11.82 -24.20 12.92
N TYR A 322 10.67 -24.82 13.02
CA TYR A 322 9.81 -25.06 11.86
C TYR A 322 8.39 -24.58 12.14
N ARG A 323 7.73 -24.13 11.07
CA ARG A 323 6.31 -23.78 11.07
C ARG A 323 5.69 -24.35 9.81
N ILE A 324 4.59 -25.06 9.98
CA ILE A 324 3.79 -25.61 8.89
C ILE A 324 2.37 -25.10 9.07
N GLY A 325 1.77 -24.61 8.01
CA GLY A 325 0.42 -24.07 8.05
C GLY A 325 -0.31 -24.29 6.74
N VAL A 326 -1.62 -24.17 6.83
CA VAL A 326 -2.52 -24.19 5.67
C VAL A 326 -3.63 -23.17 5.88
N LYS A 327 -3.97 -22.47 4.82
CA LYS A 327 -5.09 -21.56 4.74
C LYS A 327 -5.98 -21.99 3.57
N SER A 328 -7.29 -22.15 3.82
CA SER A 328 -8.27 -22.39 2.77
C SER A 328 -9.21 -21.19 2.69
N THR A 329 -9.39 -20.66 1.48
CA THR A 329 -10.17 -19.45 1.23
C THR A 329 -11.24 -19.74 0.19
N TRP A 330 -12.49 -19.44 0.53
CA TRP A 330 -13.65 -19.46 -0.36
C TRP A 330 -14.06 -18.03 -0.64
N ARG A 331 -14.05 -17.64 -1.90
CA ARG A 331 -14.48 -16.31 -2.33
C ARG A 331 -15.65 -16.42 -3.30
N THR A 332 -16.73 -15.74 -2.99
CA THR A 332 -17.83 -15.46 -3.91
C THR A 332 -17.81 -13.98 -4.24
N GLN A 333 -17.85 -13.65 -5.52
CA GLN A 333 -17.98 -12.28 -6.00
C GLN A 333 -19.12 -12.23 -7.00
N SER A 334 -20.11 -11.41 -6.71
CA SER A 334 -21.20 -11.10 -7.64
C SER A 334 -21.01 -9.68 -8.19
N TYR A 335 -21.24 -9.53 -9.47
CA TYR A 335 -21.23 -8.26 -10.19
C TYR A 335 -22.37 -8.31 -11.21
N GLN A 336 -23.38 -7.48 -11.03
CA GLN A 336 -24.65 -7.57 -11.77
C GLN A 336 -25.20 -9.02 -11.69
N ASP A 337 -25.47 -9.65 -12.83
CA ASP A 337 -25.99 -11.01 -12.93
C ASP A 337 -24.91 -12.10 -12.92
N LEU A 338 -23.62 -11.70 -12.88
CA LEU A 338 -22.50 -12.62 -12.90
C LEU A 338 -22.07 -12.97 -11.48
N THR A 339 -21.78 -14.24 -11.24
CA THR A 339 -21.27 -14.72 -9.95
C THR A 339 -20.06 -15.62 -10.16
N TYR A 340 -18.96 -15.26 -9.48
CA TYR A 340 -17.70 -15.99 -9.51
C TYR A 340 -17.46 -16.66 -8.16
N ASN A 341 -17.23 -17.97 -8.18
CA ASN A 341 -16.87 -18.75 -7.00
C ASN A 341 -15.44 -19.27 -7.17
N ASN A 342 -14.60 -19.00 -6.19
CA ASN A 342 -13.21 -19.41 -6.21
C ASN A 342 -12.82 -20.01 -4.86
N ASN A 343 -12.14 -21.16 -4.91
CA ASN A 343 -11.62 -21.83 -3.73
C ASN A 343 -10.12 -22.02 -3.90
N TYR A 344 -9.36 -21.61 -2.89
CA TYR A 344 -7.90 -21.69 -2.92
C TYR A 344 -7.37 -22.26 -1.62
N ILE A 345 -6.35 -23.12 -1.74
CA ILE A 345 -5.61 -23.66 -0.61
C ILE A 345 -4.19 -23.09 -0.66
N HIS A 346 -3.76 -22.52 0.44
CA HIS A 346 -2.48 -21.84 0.58
C HIS A 346 -1.64 -22.56 1.65
N PRO A 347 -0.70 -23.43 1.26
CA PRO A 347 0.26 -23.99 2.18
C PRO A 347 1.30 -22.94 2.59
N LEU A 348 1.80 -23.08 3.80
CA LEU A 348 2.90 -22.29 4.36
C LEU A 348 3.94 -23.24 4.96
N LEU A 349 5.20 -23.02 4.61
CA LEU A 349 6.35 -23.67 5.21
C LEU A 349 7.36 -22.61 5.63
N TYR A 350 7.79 -22.66 6.88
CA TYR A 350 8.91 -21.88 7.39
C TYR A 350 9.87 -22.78 8.13
N LEU A 351 11.14 -22.70 7.77
CA LEU A 351 12.25 -23.38 8.42
C LEU A 351 13.30 -22.36 8.80
N SER A 352 13.83 -22.42 10.01
CA SER A 352 14.90 -21.53 10.46
C SER A 352 15.93 -22.29 11.27
N TYR A 353 17.21 -22.05 10.99
CA TYR A 353 18.33 -22.60 11.76
C TYR A 353 19.15 -21.46 12.34
N LYS A 354 19.25 -21.40 13.68
CA LYS A 354 19.97 -20.37 14.40
C LYS A 354 21.47 -20.63 14.37
N LEU A 355 22.25 -19.70 13.82
CA LEU A 355 23.71 -19.67 13.85
C LEU A 355 24.23 -18.91 15.09
N LYS A 356 25.55 -18.87 15.29
CA LYS A 356 26.15 -18.10 16.40
C LYS A 356 25.80 -16.62 16.31
N ASN A 357 25.91 -16.03 15.12
CA ASN A 357 25.70 -14.61 14.87
C ASN A 357 24.69 -14.40 13.73
N GLY A 358 23.57 -15.14 13.73
CA GLY A 358 22.57 -14.99 12.68
C GLY A 358 21.67 -16.19 12.49
N SER A 359 21.11 -16.32 11.29
CA SER A 359 20.19 -17.40 10.95
C SER A 359 20.22 -17.75 9.46
N LEU A 360 19.85 -18.98 9.15
CA LEU A 360 19.43 -19.44 7.83
C LEU A 360 17.92 -19.68 7.87
N GLN A 361 17.19 -19.21 6.88
CA GLN A 361 15.73 -19.31 6.82
C GLN A 361 15.28 -19.73 5.43
N LEU A 362 14.27 -20.57 5.37
CA LEU A 362 13.52 -20.92 4.18
C LEU A 362 12.06 -20.65 4.44
N LEU A 363 11.46 -19.79 3.66
CA LEU A 363 10.03 -19.51 3.65
C LEU A 363 9.45 -19.92 2.30
N SER A 364 8.32 -20.60 2.29
CA SER A 364 7.50 -20.81 1.11
C SER A 364 6.06 -20.51 1.45
N SER A 365 5.48 -19.57 0.75
CA SER A 365 4.07 -19.18 0.92
C SER A 365 3.39 -19.00 -0.43
N SER A 366 2.07 -19.03 -0.43
CA SER A 366 1.27 -18.74 -1.60
C SER A 366 0.20 -17.71 -1.28
N GLY A 367 -0.26 -17.02 -2.30
CA GLY A 367 -1.32 -16.02 -2.24
C GLY A 367 -2.23 -16.07 -3.47
N THR A 368 -3.30 -15.31 -3.46
CA THR A 368 -4.20 -15.15 -4.60
C THR A 368 -4.39 -13.68 -4.90
N ASN A 369 -4.17 -13.29 -6.15
CA ASN A 369 -4.45 -11.96 -6.67
C ASN A 369 -5.82 -11.99 -7.35
N TYR A 370 -6.76 -11.24 -6.81
CA TYR A 370 -8.12 -11.15 -7.33
C TYR A 370 -8.26 -9.94 -8.25
N PRO A 371 -9.00 -10.07 -9.38
CA PRO A 371 -9.27 -8.91 -10.23
C PRO A 371 -10.08 -7.86 -9.46
N ALA A 372 -9.73 -6.60 -9.64
CA ALA A 372 -10.49 -5.47 -9.12
C ALA A 372 -11.85 -5.36 -9.86
N ILE A 373 -12.82 -4.66 -9.26
CA ILE A 373 -14.11 -4.41 -9.93
C ILE A 373 -13.91 -3.67 -11.25
N SER A 374 -13.00 -2.70 -11.29
CA SER A 374 -12.65 -1.97 -12.52
C SER A 374 -12.03 -2.85 -13.62
N THR A 375 -11.39 -3.97 -13.25
CA THR A 375 -10.88 -4.97 -14.20
C THR A 375 -11.99 -5.83 -14.79
N LEU A 376 -13.10 -6.00 -14.06
CA LEU A 376 -14.25 -6.82 -14.47
C LEU A 376 -15.38 -6.00 -15.10
N SER A 377 -15.43 -4.68 -14.84
CA SER A 377 -16.51 -3.81 -15.26
C SER A 377 -16.54 -3.60 -16.77
N GLU A 378 -17.64 -3.90 -17.42
CA GLU A 378 -17.87 -3.67 -18.83
C GLU A 378 -18.13 -2.20 -19.20
N ASN A 379 -18.10 -1.29 -18.21
CA ASN A 379 -18.25 0.14 -18.47
C ASN A 379 -17.07 0.64 -19.30
N MET A 380 -17.40 1.24 -20.45
CA MET A 380 -16.43 1.79 -21.37
C MET A 380 -16.14 3.26 -21.01
N THR A 381 -14.86 3.63 -20.94
CA THR A 381 -14.41 5.01 -20.72
C THR A 381 -13.45 5.44 -21.84
N ILE A 382 -13.52 6.70 -22.24
CA ILE A 382 -12.63 7.26 -23.25
C ILE A 382 -11.33 7.69 -22.58
N VAL A 383 -10.21 7.13 -23.02
CA VAL A 383 -8.86 7.54 -22.55
C VAL A 383 -8.37 8.74 -23.37
N ILE A 384 -8.38 8.59 -24.69
CA ILE A 384 -8.12 9.62 -25.72
C ILE A 384 -9.00 9.31 -26.93
N PRO A 385 -9.18 10.23 -27.89
CA PRO A 385 -9.86 9.92 -29.14
C PRO A 385 -9.30 8.65 -29.79
N GLY A 386 -10.18 7.68 -30.05
CA GLY A 386 -9.81 6.39 -30.65
C GLY A 386 -9.21 5.34 -29.71
N LEU A 387 -9.05 5.64 -28.42
CA LEU A 387 -8.65 4.67 -27.40
C LEU A 387 -9.65 4.66 -26.25
N MET A 388 -10.25 3.51 -26.04
CA MET A 388 -11.20 3.26 -24.96
C MET A 388 -10.64 2.25 -23.97
N LYS A 389 -11.11 2.31 -22.72
CA LYS A 389 -10.80 1.34 -21.68
C LYS A 389 -12.09 0.66 -21.22
N GLN A 390 -12.05 -0.65 -21.13
CA GLN A 390 -13.15 -1.48 -20.67
C GLN A 390 -12.60 -2.68 -19.86
N GLY A 391 -13.24 -3.05 -18.77
CA GLY A 391 -12.88 -4.28 -18.05
C GLY A 391 -13.32 -5.53 -18.84
N ASN A 392 -12.92 -6.69 -18.33
CA ASN A 392 -13.29 -7.99 -18.89
C ASN A 392 -13.83 -8.88 -17.77
N PRO A 393 -15.13 -9.21 -17.76
CA PRO A 393 -15.74 -10.04 -16.73
C PRO A 393 -15.22 -11.48 -16.71
N ASN A 394 -14.57 -11.95 -17.77
CA ASN A 394 -14.04 -13.30 -17.88
C ASN A 394 -12.67 -13.49 -17.22
N VAL A 395 -12.04 -12.42 -16.75
CA VAL A 395 -10.73 -12.49 -16.07
C VAL A 395 -10.86 -13.21 -14.74
N LYS A 396 -9.97 -14.18 -14.53
CA LYS A 396 -9.94 -15.03 -13.33
C LYS A 396 -8.87 -14.57 -12.35
N ALA A 397 -9.07 -14.88 -11.08
CA ALA A 397 -8.05 -14.69 -10.05
C ALA A 397 -6.81 -15.56 -10.34
N THR A 398 -5.64 -15.11 -9.89
CA THR A 398 -4.34 -15.74 -10.16
C THR A 398 -3.69 -16.20 -8.87
N MET A 399 -2.99 -17.33 -8.92
CA MET A 399 -2.23 -17.86 -7.79
C MET A 399 -0.79 -17.37 -7.86
N GLU A 400 -0.27 -16.98 -6.71
CA GLU A 400 1.12 -16.58 -6.52
C GLU A 400 1.83 -17.54 -5.58
N TRP A 401 3.05 -17.96 -5.94
CA TRP A 401 3.94 -18.77 -5.14
C TRP A 401 5.26 -18.05 -4.94
N GLY A 402 5.75 -18.02 -3.68
CA GLY A 402 6.94 -17.22 -3.35
C GLY A 402 7.90 -17.92 -2.40
N PRO A 403 8.82 -18.81 -2.87
CA PRO A 403 9.91 -19.32 -2.04
C PRO A 403 10.97 -18.24 -1.82
N ILE A 404 11.48 -18.14 -0.57
CA ILE A 404 12.53 -17.22 -0.16
C ILE A 404 13.52 -18.01 0.70
N PHE A 405 14.80 -18.02 0.30
CA PHE A 405 15.91 -18.45 1.15
C PHE A 405 16.65 -17.21 1.63
N ARG A 406 16.88 -17.09 2.96
CA ARG A 406 17.48 -15.93 3.58
C ARG A 406 18.62 -16.33 4.50
N TYR A 407 19.75 -15.63 4.37
CA TYR A 407 20.84 -15.64 5.33
C TYR A 407 20.89 -14.29 6.04
N THR A 408 20.98 -14.32 7.37
CA THR A 408 21.15 -13.12 8.19
C THR A 408 22.39 -13.30 9.07
N TYR A 409 23.24 -12.28 9.11
CA TYR A 409 24.35 -12.15 10.04
C TYR A 409 24.18 -10.88 10.86
N ASN A 410 24.40 -10.94 12.17
CA ASN A 410 24.23 -9.82 13.07
C ASN A 410 25.24 -9.88 14.22
N ASP A 411 26.07 -8.84 14.32
CA ASP A 411 26.94 -8.59 15.47
C ASP A 411 26.88 -7.10 15.89
N ALA A 412 27.78 -6.67 16.77
CA ALA A 412 27.80 -5.29 17.25
C ALA A 412 28.14 -4.25 16.15
N MET A 413 28.84 -4.66 15.09
CA MET A 413 29.38 -3.80 14.04
C MET A 413 28.64 -3.94 12.72
N LEU A 414 28.19 -5.16 12.39
CA LEU A 414 27.66 -5.52 11.08
C LEU A 414 26.33 -6.22 11.19
N TYR A 415 25.34 -5.75 10.45
CA TYR A 415 24.14 -6.48 10.09
C TYR A 415 24.17 -6.71 8.58
N LEU A 416 24.12 -7.97 8.16
CA LEU A 416 24.03 -8.36 6.76
C LEU A 416 22.82 -9.29 6.57
N GLN A 417 22.01 -9.01 5.57
CA GLN A 417 20.97 -9.90 5.12
C GLN A 417 21.14 -10.13 3.61
N VAL A 418 21.10 -11.37 3.19
CA VAL A 418 21.06 -11.77 1.78
C VAL A 418 19.88 -12.72 1.59
N ALA A 419 19.08 -12.49 0.57
CA ALA A 419 17.94 -13.33 0.23
C ALA A 419 18.02 -13.75 -1.23
N LEU A 420 17.75 -15.03 -1.49
CA LEU A 420 17.43 -15.57 -2.80
C LEU A 420 15.92 -15.82 -2.81
N TYR A 421 15.23 -15.38 -3.84
CA TYR A 421 13.76 -15.52 -3.91
C TYR A 421 13.28 -15.75 -5.34
N GLY A 422 12.11 -16.37 -5.40
CA GLY A 422 11.32 -16.48 -6.60
C GLY A 422 9.86 -16.14 -6.31
N ILE A 423 9.19 -15.50 -7.25
CA ILE A 423 7.76 -15.25 -7.24
C ILE A 423 7.22 -15.72 -8.57
N TYR A 424 6.29 -16.65 -8.53
CA TYR A 424 5.63 -17.20 -9.70
C TYR A 424 4.13 -16.93 -9.61
N ASN A 425 3.56 -16.29 -10.62
CA ASN A 425 2.13 -16.09 -10.79
C ASN A 425 1.65 -16.88 -12.00
N ASP A 426 0.73 -17.80 -11.77
CA ASP A 426 0.01 -18.48 -12.83
C ASP A 426 -1.11 -17.59 -13.38
N LYS A 427 -1.28 -17.56 -14.69
CA LYS A 427 -2.35 -16.81 -15.38
C LYS A 427 -2.42 -15.34 -15.00
N VAL A 428 -1.27 -14.66 -14.93
CA VAL A 428 -1.17 -13.24 -14.57
C VAL A 428 -2.17 -12.38 -15.35
N ILE A 429 -2.83 -11.44 -14.66
CA ILE A 429 -3.75 -10.50 -15.30
C ILE A 429 -2.92 -9.43 -16.02
N THR A 430 -3.07 -9.31 -17.33
CA THR A 430 -2.35 -8.35 -18.18
C THR A 430 -3.32 -7.56 -19.04
N PRO A 431 -3.00 -6.33 -19.47
CA PRO A 431 -3.74 -5.62 -20.49
C PRO A 431 -3.77 -6.38 -21.82
N TYR A 432 -4.87 -6.23 -22.52
CA TYR A 432 -5.13 -6.75 -23.85
C TYR A 432 -5.76 -5.67 -24.71
N TYR A 433 -5.35 -5.55 -25.97
CA TYR A 433 -5.80 -4.53 -26.89
C TYR A 433 -6.42 -5.17 -28.13
N TYR A 434 -7.52 -4.61 -28.61
CA TYR A 434 -8.12 -5.04 -29.87
C TYR A 434 -8.78 -3.89 -30.60
N TRP A 435 -8.88 -4.01 -31.92
CA TRP A 435 -9.57 -3.06 -32.77
C TRP A 435 -11.06 -3.29 -32.76
N THR A 436 -11.85 -2.21 -32.76
CA THR A 436 -13.30 -2.23 -32.89
C THR A 436 -13.77 -0.97 -33.60
N THR A 437 -15.06 -0.91 -33.91
CA THR A 437 -15.72 0.30 -34.42
C THR A 437 -16.70 0.80 -33.38
N VAL A 438 -16.58 2.05 -32.98
CA VAL A 438 -17.47 2.72 -32.02
C VAL A 438 -17.96 4.00 -32.65
N ASN A 439 -19.27 4.19 -32.80
CA ASN A 439 -19.91 5.32 -33.45
C ASN A 439 -19.29 5.58 -34.86
N ASP A 440 -19.19 4.53 -35.65
CA ASP A 440 -18.64 4.51 -37.01
C ASP A 440 -17.15 4.94 -37.15
N LYS A 441 -16.44 5.06 -36.00
CA LYS A 441 -15.02 5.35 -35.94
C LYS A 441 -14.22 4.13 -35.49
N ARG A 442 -13.14 3.83 -36.24
CA ARG A 442 -12.21 2.77 -35.84
C ARG A 442 -11.50 3.17 -34.55
N SER A 443 -11.56 2.30 -33.56
CA SER A 443 -11.08 2.56 -32.21
C SER A 443 -10.37 1.33 -31.63
N ILE A 444 -9.45 1.55 -30.70
CA ILE A 444 -8.83 0.50 -29.89
C ILE A 444 -9.55 0.42 -28.56
N VAL A 445 -9.83 -0.79 -28.11
CA VAL A 445 -10.23 -1.05 -26.73
C VAL A 445 -9.07 -1.67 -25.99
N SER A 446 -8.68 -1.00 -24.89
CA SER A 446 -7.79 -1.54 -23.87
C SER A 446 -8.63 -2.29 -22.84
N THR A 447 -8.39 -3.58 -22.71
CA THR A 447 -9.08 -4.46 -21.75
C THR A 447 -8.07 -5.33 -21.00
N TYR A 448 -8.50 -6.44 -20.44
CA TYR A 448 -7.65 -7.34 -19.67
C TYR A 448 -7.82 -8.78 -20.12
N GLU A 449 -6.75 -9.56 -19.99
CA GLU A 449 -6.75 -11.01 -20.15
C GLU A 449 -6.00 -11.70 -19.01
N ASN A 450 -6.16 -13.01 -18.89
CA ASN A 450 -5.23 -13.84 -18.15
C ASN A 450 -4.11 -14.29 -19.09
N GLY A 451 -2.94 -13.69 -18.96
CA GLY A 451 -1.72 -14.15 -19.63
C GLY A 451 -1.30 -15.54 -19.15
N SER A 452 -0.18 -16.05 -19.69
CA SER A 452 0.27 -17.40 -19.33
C SER A 452 0.88 -17.44 -17.93
N PHE A 453 1.87 -16.58 -17.64
CA PHE A 453 2.52 -16.49 -16.34
C PHE A 453 3.34 -15.20 -16.17
N TYR A 454 3.65 -14.89 -14.90
CA TYR A 454 4.69 -13.96 -14.48
C TYR A 454 5.66 -14.66 -13.55
N TRP A 455 6.95 -14.54 -13.82
CA TRP A 455 7.99 -15.08 -12.99
C TRP A 455 9.04 -14.03 -12.67
N ARG A 456 9.30 -13.79 -11.40
CA ARG A 456 10.34 -12.90 -10.87
C ARG A 456 11.25 -13.71 -9.96
N TYR A 457 12.55 -13.68 -10.20
CA TYR A 457 13.52 -14.36 -9.37
C TYR A 457 14.83 -13.58 -9.31
N GLY A 458 15.51 -13.69 -8.19
CA GLY A 458 16.73 -12.94 -7.99
C GLY A 458 17.29 -13.00 -6.59
N THR A 459 18.15 -12.03 -6.32
CA THR A 459 18.80 -11.84 -5.03
C THR A 459 18.55 -10.44 -4.51
N GLY A 460 18.32 -10.32 -3.21
CA GLY A 460 18.27 -9.06 -2.50
C GLY A 460 19.31 -9.04 -1.38
N TYR A 461 19.89 -7.88 -1.10
CA TYR A 461 20.84 -7.69 -0.01
C TYR A 461 20.58 -6.42 0.76
N TYR A 462 20.90 -6.46 2.06
CA TYR A 462 20.90 -5.30 2.94
C TYR A 462 22.09 -5.39 3.87
N LEU A 463 22.88 -4.33 3.92
CA LEU A 463 24.06 -4.18 4.76
C LEU A 463 23.88 -2.94 5.64
N GLN A 464 24.08 -3.09 6.95
CA GLN A 464 24.22 -1.99 7.89
C GLN A 464 25.54 -2.12 8.63
N PHE A 465 26.35 -1.08 8.58
CA PHE A 465 27.65 -1.04 9.20
C PHE A 465 27.69 0.04 10.28
N LYS A 466 28.14 -0.30 11.49
CA LYS A 466 28.30 0.56 12.66
C LYS A 466 29.79 0.67 13.01
N PRO A 467 30.52 1.66 12.47
CA PRO A 467 31.98 1.76 12.64
C PRO A 467 32.43 1.79 14.09
N PHE A 468 31.64 2.38 14.97
CA PHE A 468 31.95 2.54 16.38
C PHE A 468 31.29 1.46 17.27
N LYS A 469 30.73 0.40 16.70
CA LYS A 469 29.99 -0.65 17.41
C LYS A 469 28.84 -0.14 18.30
N ASN A 470 28.31 1.03 17.98
CA ASN A 470 27.20 1.68 18.69
C ASN A 470 26.26 2.38 17.69
N GLU A 471 25.28 3.13 18.20
CA GLU A 471 24.24 3.78 17.40
C GLU A 471 24.62 5.20 16.92
N ILE A 472 25.88 5.66 17.15
CA ILE A 472 26.29 7.02 16.78
C ILE A 472 26.32 7.20 15.27
N LEU A 473 26.89 6.24 14.54
CA LEU A 473 26.96 6.26 13.08
C LEU A 473 26.55 4.92 12.50
N LYS A 474 25.64 4.95 11.55
CA LYS A 474 25.21 3.81 10.75
C LYS A 474 25.30 4.14 9.27
N LEU A 475 25.97 3.28 8.54
CA LEU A 475 25.99 3.29 7.09
C LEU A 475 25.13 2.15 6.58
N MET A 476 24.28 2.41 5.60
CA MET A 476 23.32 1.44 5.09
C MET A 476 23.40 1.37 3.57
N VAL A 477 23.41 0.15 3.05
CA VAL A 477 23.32 -0.14 1.62
C VAL A 477 22.36 -1.29 1.43
N GLY A 478 21.46 -1.17 0.46
CA GLY A 478 20.51 -2.23 0.12
C GLY A 478 20.21 -2.23 -1.37
N GLY A 479 19.85 -3.39 -1.87
CA GLY A 479 19.56 -3.54 -3.29
C GLY A 479 19.23 -4.96 -3.67
N GLY A 480 19.20 -5.20 -4.95
CA GLY A 480 18.95 -6.52 -5.50
C GLY A 480 19.35 -6.61 -6.95
N PHE A 481 19.27 -7.82 -7.45
CA PHE A 481 19.44 -8.13 -8.85
C PHE A 481 18.42 -9.20 -9.22
N GLU A 482 17.45 -8.81 -10.04
CA GLU A 482 16.28 -9.63 -10.34
C GLU A 482 16.08 -9.78 -11.84
N ARG A 483 15.58 -10.94 -12.23
CA ARG A 483 15.05 -11.17 -13.57
C ARG A 483 13.55 -11.35 -13.49
N GLU A 484 12.85 -10.65 -14.38
CA GLU A 484 11.42 -10.69 -14.54
C GLU A 484 11.08 -11.25 -15.92
N VAL A 485 10.11 -12.17 -15.96
CA VAL A 485 9.62 -12.79 -17.19
C VAL A 485 8.10 -12.70 -17.18
N ILE A 486 7.54 -12.07 -18.18
CA ILE A 486 6.08 -11.99 -18.41
C ILE A 486 5.75 -12.71 -19.70
N SER A 487 4.72 -13.52 -19.69
CA SER A 487 4.19 -14.22 -20.88
C SER A 487 2.68 -13.96 -20.99
N ASN A 488 2.28 -13.34 -22.09
CA ASN A 488 0.88 -13.03 -22.43
C ASN A 488 0.60 -13.35 -23.92
N SER A 489 -0.53 -12.92 -24.47
CA SER A 489 -0.89 -13.17 -25.86
C SER A 489 0.03 -12.46 -26.87
N TYR A 490 0.78 -11.43 -26.46
CA TYR A 490 1.75 -10.72 -27.32
C TYR A 490 3.16 -11.32 -27.29
N GLY A 491 3.38 -12.40 -26.50
CA GLY A 491 4.64 -13.09 -26.44
C GLY A 491 5.26 -13.11 -25.05
N ARG A 492 6.57 -13.31 -25.03
CA ARG A 492 7.35 -13.42 -23.80
C ARG A 492 8.36 -12.29 -23.70
N HIS A 493 8.29 -11.54 -22.60
CA HIS A 493 9.14 -10.38 -22.33
C HIS A 493 10.05 -10.67 -21.15
N TYR A 494 11.32 -10.20 -21.23
CA TYR A 494 12.37 -10.46 -20.26
C TYR A 494 12.98 -9.14 -19.79
N TYR A 495 13.08 -8.93 -18.49
CA TYR A 495 13.66 -7.71 -17.92
C TYR A 495 14.60 -8.01 -16.79
N TRP A 496 15.57 -7.14 -16.62
CA TRP A 496 16.43 -7.09 -15.46
C TRP A 496 16.07 -5.85 -14.63
N TRP A 497 16.00 -6.04 -13.33
CA TRP A 497 15.78 -4.98 -12.36
C TRP A 497 16.87 -5.03 -11.30
N SER A 498 17.51 -3.86 -11.03
CA SER A 498 18.60 -3.75 -10.07
C SER A 498 18.41 -2.50 -9.20
N PRO A 499 17.53 -2.55 -8.19
CA PRO A 499 17.35 -1.46 -7.25
C PRO A 499 18.58 -1.28 -6.39
N PHE A 500 18.92 -0.01 -6.10
CA PHE A 500 20.01 0.34 -5.21
C PHE A 500 19.57 1.48 -4.29
N LYS A 501 19.75 1.27 -2.97
CA LYS A 501 19.44 2.24 -1.91
C LYS A 501 20.62 2.39 -1.00
N TYR A 502 20.82 3.60 -0.49
CA TYR A 502 21.91 3.90 0.43
C TYR A 502 21.45 4.88 1.51
N GLY A 503 22.14 4.88 2.65
CA GLY A 503 21.81 5.78 3.74
C GLY A 503 22.93 5.91 4.75
N ILE A 504 22.91 7.04 5.43
CA ILE A 504 23.77 7.34 6.56
C ILE A 504 22.91 7.93 7.68
N ASN A 505 23.05 7.40 8.89
CA ASN A 505 22.40 7.92 10.09
C ASN A 505 23.44 8.27 11.14
N PHE A 506 23.34 9.48 11.67
CA PHE A 506 24.14 9.97 12.77
C PHE A 506 23.24 10.33 13.95
N ARG A 507 23.62 9.91 15.16
CA ARG A 507 22.93 10.29 16.39
C ARG A 507 23.91 10.41 17.56
N LYS A 508 23.98 11.61 18.16
CA LYS A 508 24.81 11.84 19.36
C LYS A 508 24.09 12.79 20.31
N GLY A 509 23.81 12.29 21.52
CA GLY A 509 23.07 13.06 22.52
C GLY A 509 21.68 13.48 22.01
N ASN A 510 21.43 14.77 22.04
CA ASN A 510 20.14 15.37 21.62
C ASN A 510 20.05 15.61 20.10
N TRP A 511 21.12 15.40 19.34
CA TRP A 511 21.20 15.66 17.92
C TRP A 511 21.11 14.38 17.10
N GLY A 512 20.46 14.46 15.96
CA GLY A 512 20.52 13.42 14.96
C GLY A 512 20.44 14.02 13.56
N ALA A 513 21.05 13.32 12.60
CA ALA A 513 20.95 13.64 11.20
C ALA A 513 20.90 12.33 10.39
N SER A 514 20.21 12.35 9.28
CA SER A 514 20.22 11.23 8.33
C SER A 514 20.22 11.74 6.90
N TYR A 515 20.81 10.97 6.02
CA TYR A 515 20.69 11.12 4.59
C TYR A 515 20.41 9.75 3.98
N GLN A 516 19.45 9.67 3.07
CA GLN A 516 19.14 8.45 2.34
C GLN A 516 18.74 8.77 0.90
N GLY A 517 19.00 7.83 0.02
CA GLY A 517 18.66 7.95 -1.38
C GLY A 517 18.56 6.60 -2.07
N ASN A 518 18.06 6.63 -3.30
CA ASN A 518 18.08 5.49 -4.20
C ASN A 518 18.58 5.91 -5.59
N ILE A 519 19.10 4.94 -6.31
CA ILE A 519 19.32 5.06 -7.75
C ILE A 519 18.10 4.46 -8.42
N PRO A 520 17.36 5.24 -9.24
CA PRO A 520 16.17 4.75 -9.92
C PRO A 520 16.49 3.54 -10.79
N SER A 521 15.64 2.56 -10.74
CA SER A 521 15.72 1.36 -11.57
C SER A 521 14.34 1.05 -12.15
N LYS A 522 14.31 0.40 -13.32
CA LYS A 522 13.07 0.10 -14.04
C LYS A 522 12.67 -1.34 -13.75
N MET A 523 11.53 -1.54 -13.10
CA MET A 523 10.92 -2.84 -12.83
C MET A 523 9.77 -3.11 -13.80
N ALA A 524 9.51 -4.38 -14.08
CA ALA A 524 8.31 -4.78 -14.80
C ALA A 524 7.10 -4.78 -13.87
N VAL A 525 6.02 -4.16 -14.29
CA VAL A 525 4.73 -4.17 -13.61
C VAL A 525 3.66 -4.47 -14.65
N LEU A 526 3.14 -5.67 -14.65
CA LEU A 526 2.27 -6.18 -15.71
C LEU A 526 3.01 -6.15 -17.05
N ASP A 527 2.54 -5.39 -18.04
CA ASP A 527 3.16 -5.17 -19.35
C ASP A 527 3.82 -3.80 -19.49
N TYR A 528 4.15 -3.16 -18.38
CA TYR A 528 4.89 -1.89 -18.33
C TYR A 528 6.22 -2.03 -17.61
N ARG A 529 7.21 -1.26 -18.08
CA ARG A 529 8.42 -0.96 -17.31
C ARG A 529 8.21 0.36 -16.58
N LYS A 530 8.24 0.33 -15.25
CA LYS A 530 8.08 1.51 -14.40
C LYS A 530 9.39 1.83 -13.70
N ALA A 531 9.81 3.09 -13.74
CA ALA A 531 10.93 3.59 -12.96
C ALA A 531 10.43 4.23 -11.67
N ASP A 532 11.11 3.90 -10.56
CA ASP A 532 10.94 4.62 -9.31
C ASP A 532 11.48 6.04 -9.41
N GLU A 533 10.97 6.93 -8.56
CA GLU A 533 11.49 8.28 -8.40
C GLU A 533 12.94 8.30 -7.88
N PRO A 534 13.79 9.25 -8.33
CA PRO A 534 15.10 9.49 -7.74
C PRO A 534 14.94 10.14 -6.37
N LYS A 535 14.92 9.33 -5.32
CA LYS A 535 14.70 9.79 -3.97
C LYS A 535 15.99 10.22 -3.31
N SER A 536 16.05 11.43 -2.78
CA SER A 536 17.13 11.91 -1.92
C SER A 536 16.51 12.68 -0.75
N GLU A 537 16.71 12.18 0.46
CA GLU A 537 16.14 12.72 1.68
C GLU A 537 17.23 13.03 2.69
N PHE A 538 17.29 14.25 3.14
CA PHE A 538 18.08 14.69 4.28
C PHE A 538 17.14 14.99 5.45
N SER A 539 17.52 14.61 6.67
CA SER A 539 16.86 15.08 7.88
C SER A 539 17.85 15.40 8.97
N ALA A 540 17.54 16.43 9.76
CA ALA A 540 18.25 16.74 10.99
C ALA A 540 17.24 17.03 12.09
N PHE A 541 17.57 16.71 13.33
CA PHE A 541 16.73 17.05 14.45
C PHE A 541 17.53 17.39 15.71
N TYR A 542 16.90 18.22 16.55
CA TYR A 542 17.32 18.47 17.92
C TYR A 542 16.17 18.12 18.87
N GLN A 543 16.45 17.32 19.90
CA GLN A 543 15.47 16.90 20.88
C GLN A 543 15.91 17.27 22.29
N LYS A 544 15.08 18.02 23.02
CA LYS A 544 15.30 18.38 24.43
C LYS A 544 14.03 18.19 25.24
N GLY A 545 14.08 17.28 26.19
CA GLY A 545 12.91 16.94 27.00
C GLY A 545 11.75 16.42 26.13
N ALA A 546 10.59 17.07 26.25
CA ALA A 546 9.38 16.74 25.50
C ALA A 546 9.37 17.29 24.06
N TRP A 547 10.25 18.23 23.74
CA TRP A 547 10.29 18.94 22.45
C TRP A 547 11.28 18.29 21.48
N ARG A 548 10.88 18.23 20.22
CA ARG A 548 11.74 17.88 19.09
C ARG A 548 11.51 18.85 17.96
N PHE A 549 12.57 19.43 17.45
CA PHE A 549 12.60 20.29 16.27
C PHE A 549 13.28 19.52 15.16
N SER A 550 12.68 19.49 13.99
CA SER A 550 13.17 18.72 12.84
C SER A 550 13.23 19.60 11.60
N PHE A 551 14.24 19.37 10.78
CA PHE A 551 14.41 19.94 9.46
C PHE A 551 14.55 18.79 8.46
N TYR A 552 13.84 18.88 7.34
CA TYR A 552 13.88 17.88 6.29
C TYR A 552 14.12 18.55 4.94
N GLY A 553 14.89 17.89 4.09
CA GLY A 553 15.06 18.22 2.69
C GLY A 553 14.75 17.00 1.83
N MET A 554 13.90 17.13 0.84
CA MET A 554 13.50 16.04 -0.05
C MET A 554 13.74 16.45 -1.50
N TRP A 555 14.05 15.47 -2.36
CA TRP A 555 14.34 15.66 -3.79
C TRP A 555 15.38 16.76 -4.06
N MET A 556 16.47 16.74 -3.27
CA MET A 556 17.49 17.80 -3.26
C MET A 556 18.25 17.91 -4.59
N PHE A 557 18.40 16.80 -5.32
CA PHE A 557 19.22 16.75 -6.54
C PHE A 557 18.40 16.62 -7.83
N ALA A 558 17.23 15.99 -7.76
CA ALA A 558 16.33 15.83 -8.88
C ALA A 558 14.87 15.97 -8.42
N PRO A 559 13.93 16.43 -9.29
CA PRO A 559 12.52 16.44 -8.95
C PRO A 559 11.98 15.01 -8.82
N ALA A 560 10.81 14.86 -8.19
CA ALA A 560 10.07 13.61 -8.21
C ALA A 560 9.64 13.33 -9.66
N LYS A 561 10.27 12.32 -10.27
CA LYS A 561 10.04 11.90 -11.65
C LYS A 561 9.66 10.43 -11.67
N TYR A 562 8.59 10.12 -12.38
CA TYR A 562 8.10 8.76 -12.60
C TYR A 562 8.06 8.49 -14.11
N GLU A 563 8.49 7.32 -14.53
CA GLU A 563 8.44 6.89 -15.92
C GLU A 563 7.73 5.54 -16.01
N SER A 564 6.89 5.40 -17.03
CA SER A 564 6.25 4.14 -17.39
C SER A 564 6.33 3.98 -18.91
N ARG A 565 6.70 2.79 -19.38
CA ARG A 565 6.72 2.44 -20.79
C ARG A 565 6.13 1.05 -20.96
N SER A 566 5.16 0.90 -21.87
CA SER A 566 4.65 -0.42 -22.23
C SER A 566 5.74 -1.29 -22.84
N PHE A 567 5.56 -2.60 -22.80
CA PHE A 567 6.35 -3.51 -23.61
C PHE A 567 5.95 -3.34 -25.09
N ASP A 568 6.80 -3.81 -25.98
CA ASP A 568 6.52 -3.75 -27.41
C ASP A 568 5.25 -4.56 -27.71
N ASN A 569 4.23 -3.85 -28.17
CA ASN A 569 2.92 -4.40 -28.49
C ASN A 569 2.60 -4.08 -29.94
N PRO A 570 2.07 -5.02 -30.74
CA PRO A 570 1.81 -4.81 -32.15
C PRO A 570 0.68 -3.81 -32.45
N ILE A 571 -0.22 -3.57 -31.48
CA ILE A 571 -1.38 -2.70 -31.65
C ILE A 571 -1.11 -1.30 -31.10
N MET A 572 -0.62 -1.21 -29.84
CA MET A 572 -0.44 0.06 -29.15
C MET A 572 0.76 0.01 -28.20
N ASN A 573 1.57 1.06 -28.24
CA ASN A 573 2.63 1.30 -27.27
C ASN A 573 2.40 2.63 -26.56
N GLN A 574 2.71 2.66 -25.27
CA GLN A 574 2.57 3.85 -24.44
C GLN A 574 3.87 4.18 -23.73
N THR A 575 4.24 5.45 -23.74
CA THR A 575 5.26 6.00 -22.86
C THR A 575 4.64 7.11 -22.04
N GLU A 576 4.84 7.08 -20.74
CA GLU A 576 4.29 8.03 -19.80
C GLU A 576 5.40 8.54 -18.88
N GLN A 577 5.44 9.86 -18.67
CA GLN A 577 6.36 10.51 -17.77
C GLN A 577 5.60 11.52 -16.89
N HIS A 578 5.81 11.44 -15.59
CA HIS A 578 5.30 12.42 -14.63
C HIS A 578 6.44 13.13 -13.93
N ILE A 579 6.36 14.46 -13.83
CA ILE A 579 7.32 15.29 -13.10
C ILE A 579 6.55 16.21 -12.15
N ILE A 580 6.81 16.09 -10.84
CA ILE A 580 6.27 17.00 -9.83
C ILE A 580 7.33 18.05 -9.55
N LYS A 581 7.24 19.20 -10.22
CA LYS A 581 8.25 20.28 -10.09
C LYS A 581 8.22 20.93 -8.71
N ASP A 582 7.04 21.04 -8.11
CA ASP A 582 6.88 21.58 -6.75
C ASP A 582 7.69 20.83 -5.69
N ASN A 583 7.95 19.55 -5.91
CA ASN A 583 8.72 18.72 -4.98
C ASN A 583 10.23 18.91 -5.11
N ARG A 584 10.71 19.59 -6.15
CA ARG A 584 12.15 19.81 -6.31
C ARG A 584 12.70 20.67 -5.19
N ARG A 585 13.70 20.15 -4.46
CA ARG A 585 14.34 20.82 -3.32
C ARG A 585 13.31 21.23 -2.24
N MET A 586 12.39 20.35 -1.93
CA MET A 586 11.39 20.60 -0.90
C MET A 586 12.05 20.65 0.47
N LEU A 587 11.87 21.76 1.16
CA LEU A 587 12.33 21.98 2.53
C LEU A 587 11.12 21.97 3.48
N MET A 588 11.26 21.27 4.61
CA MET A 588 10.19 21.14 5.61
C MET A 588 10.73 21.41 7.00
N LEU A 589 9.89 22.01 7.83
CA LEU A 589 10.09 22.14 9.27
C LEU A 589 9.10 21.24 10.02
N GLY A 590 9.60 20.62 11.07
CA GLY A 590 8.78 19.82 11.96
C GLY A 590 8.98 20.21 13.42
N VAL A 591 7.87 20.27 14.15
CA VAL A 591 7.85 20.49 15.60
C VAL A 591 7.01 19.40 16.23
N SER A 592 7.59 18.69 17.18
CA SER A 592 6.86 17.68 17.94
C SER A 592 6.97 17.99 19.43
N TYR A 593 5.87 17.80 20.12
CA TYR A 593 5.80 17.82 21.58
C TYR A 593 5.18 16.54 22.08
N ASN A 594 5.83 15.87 23.03
CA ASN A 594 5.33 14.65 23.63
C ASN A 594 5.47 14.73 25.15
N PHE A 595 4.38 15.04 25.81
CA PHE A 595 4.31 15.14 27.25
C PHE A 595 3.68 13.87 27.85
N PHE A 596 4.26 13.46 28.94
CA PHE A 596 3.80 12.31 29.69
C PHE A 596 3.85 12.60 31.20
N SER A 597 2.76 12.24 31.88
CA SER A 597 2.68 12.29 33.35
C SER A 597 2.09 11.00 33.90
N GLY A 598 2.61 10.55 35.04
CA GLY A 598 2.15 9.32 35.68
C GLY A 598 2.69 8.05 35.05
N LYS A 599 1.90 6.99 35.05
CA LYS A 599 2.27 5.66 34.56
C LYS A 599 1.62 5.36 33.19
N LYS A 600 2.39 4.85 32.21
CA LYS A 600 1.90 4.51 30.86
C LYS A 600 1.38 3.08 30.81
N LYS A 601 0.16 2.88 30.32
CA LYS A 601 -0.39 1.59 29.94
C LYS A 601 -0.87 1.68 28.48
N ASN A 602 -0.55 0.69 27.65
CA ASN A 602 -1.11 0.56 26.31
C ASN A 602 -1.93 -0.74 26.27
N ILE A 603 -3.22 -0.61 26.10
CA ILE A 603 -4.15 -1.70 25.89
C ILE A 603 -4.41 -1.80 24.38
N ARG A 604 -4.26 -2.99 23.81
CA ARG A 604 -4.33 -3.18 22.35
C ARG A 604 -4.85 -4.55 21.99
N LYS A 605 -5.19 -4.71 20.70
CA LYS A 605 -5.69 -5.95 20.13
C LYS A 605 -4.62 -6.72 19.36
N ASN A 606 -4.72 -8.04 19.30
CA ASN A 606 -3.82 -8.92 18.57
C ASN A 606 -4.18 -9.04 17.09
N ILE A 607 -5.44 -8.80 16.74
CA ILE A 607 -5.98 -8.80 15.38
C ILE A 607 -6.25 -7.34 14.97
N ASN A 608 -5.93 -6.97 13.74
CA ASN A 608 -6.19 -5.63 13.22
C ASN A 608 -6.70 -5.70 11.78
N ASN A 609 -8.00 -5.63 11.63
CA ASN A 609 -8.67 -5.59 10.34
C ASN A 609 -8.80 -4.15 9.84
N TYR A 610 -8.68 -3.96 8.54
CA TYR A 610 -8.77 -2.65 7.88
C TYR A 610 -9.38 -2.79 6.49
N ASP A 611 -10.32 -1.92 6.16
CA ASP A 611 -10.87 -1.77 4.82
C ASP A 611 -10.45 -0.42 4.22
N SER A 612 -9.75 -0.44 3.10
CA SER A 612 -9.18 0.75 2.43
C SER A 612 -9.83 1.10 1.10
N ASP A 613 -10.73 0.25 0.59
CA ASP A 613 -11.32 0.44 -0.74
C ASP A 613 -12.48 1.44 -0.68
N ALA A 614 -12.22 2.66 -1.09
CA ALA A 614 -13.18 3.75 -1.12
C ALA A 614 -14.19 3.68 -2.28
N GLY A 615 -14.07 2.70 -3.19
CA GLY A 615 -14.97 2.54 -4.33
C GLY A 615 -14.91 3.66 -5.35
N ALA A 616 -13.79 4.39 -5.44
CA ALA A 616 -13.53 5.31 -6.54
C ALA A 616 -13.07 4.56 -7.78
N PHE A 617 -13.47 5.01 -8.95
CA PHE A 617 -12.96 4.48 -10.21
C PHE A 617 -11.54 5.00 -10.45
N LYS A 618 -10.65 4.11 -10.87
CA LYS A 618 -9.24 4.41 -11.21
C LYS A 618 -8.96 4.03 -12.65
#